data_eddb1853fe98a9507ed586950540eeb9
#
_entry.id   eddb1853fe98a9507ed586950540eeb9
#
_cell.length_a   1.000
_cell.length_b   1.000
_cell.length_c   1.000
_cell.angle_alpha   90.00
_cell.angle_beta   90.00
_cell.angle_gamma   90.00
#
_symmetry.space_group_name_H-M   'P 1'
#
loop_
_entity.id
_entity.type
_entity.pdbx_description
1 polymer ?
#
loop_
_entity_poly.entity_id
_entity_poly.type
_entity_poly.pdbx_seq_one_letter_code
_entity_poly.pdbx_strand_id
1 'polypeptide(L)'
;MAKHINKLIMLFGLIFTIQTSSAQLGFSHEIGAFVGAVAFQSDFGVRNDFETNSGNTGIALGIVHYINFAYRADCNCYSTDTYFNDHFKLRSEISWNKTPLEHFGKWVDDARTSVDADKLRAHSGEAENWDIGMQLEYFPRSIRAFSAGAYSFAPFAAVGAHFVSFNPNVETTYGDGNILNNNNFYTPWDNVSEGDPFVSAESGSTWSVVASVGTRYKLTILSDLFVELRWQYYFDDFIDGLNHKLSSNKANDWNLWLNFGYIYYLD
;
A
#
# COMPACT_ATOMS: atom_id res chain seq x y z
N MET A 1 -21.34 9.28 21.98
CA MET A 1 -20.63 7.97 21.94
C MET A 1 -21.57 6.78 21.72
N ALA A 2 -22.58 6.51 22.56
CA ALA A 2 -23.48 5.35 22.41
C ALA A 2 -24.17 5.21 21.03
N LYS A 3 -24.56 6.32 20.40
CA LYS A 3 -25.24 6.32 19.07
C LYS A 3 -24.33 5.83 17.92
N HIS A 4 -23.02 6.00 18.03
CA HIS A 4 -22.07 5.53 17.02
C HIS A 4 -21.72 4.05 17.22
N ILE A 5 -21.66 3.60 18.47
CA ILE A 5 -21.45 2.19 18.83
C ILE A 5 -22.59 1.32 18.29
N ASN A 6 -23.84 1.77 18.45
CA ASN A 6 -25.01 1.03 17.94
C ASN A 6 -25.01 0.93 16.40
N LYS A 7 -24.57 1.98 15.69
CA LYS A 7 -24.42 1.93 14.24
C LYS A 7 -23.32 0.97 13.79
N LEU A 8 -22.20 0.94 14.52
CA LEU A 8 -21.11 0.02 14.25
C LEU A 8 -21.52 -1.45 14.49
N ILE A 9 -22.23 -1.72 15.56
CA ILE A 9 -22.76 -3.07 15.89
C ILE A 9 -23.79 -3.50 14.83
N MET A 10 -24.63 -2.57 14.36
CA MET A 10 -25.62 -2.86 13.33
C MET A 10 -24.96 -3.11 11.96
N LEU A 11 -23.89 -2.38 11.63
CA LEU A 11 -23.09 -2.60 10.43
C LEU A 11 -22.36 -3.96 10.50
N PHE A 12 -21.78 -4.29 11.65
CA PHE A 12 -21.13 -5.59 11.87
C PHE A 12 -22.12 -6.75 11.81
N GLY A 13 -23.33 -6.59 12.38
CA GLY A 13 -24.43 -7.56 12.28
C GLY A 13 -24.90 -7.77 10.84
N LEU A 14 -24.95 -6.70 10.02
CA LEU A 14 -25.34 -6.79 8.62
C LEU A 14 -24.32 -7.58 7.79
N ILE A 15 -23.02 -7.42 8.08
CA ILE A 15 -21.94 -8.15 7.41
C ILE A 15 -22.03 -9.66 7.70
N PHE A 16 -22.42 -10.06 8.91
CA PHE A 16 -22.58 -11.46 9.27
C PHE A 16 -23.80 -12.15 8.67
N THR A 17 -24.86 -11.38 8.31
CA THR A 17 -26.08 -11.95 7.69
C THR A 17 -25.93 -12.22 6.20
N ILE A 18 -24.89 -11.70 5.54
CA ILE A 18 -24.62 -11.92 4.09
C ILE A 18 -24.05 -13.32 3.82
N GLN A 19 -23.61 -14.05 4.85
CA GLN A 19 -22.94 -15.36 4.72
C GLN A 19 -23.84 -16.51 4.22
N THR A 20 -25.17 -16.33 4.16
CA THR A 20 -26.07 -17.45 3.84
C THR A 20 -26.41 -17.60 2.34
N SER A 21 -25.88 -16.74 1.45
CA SER A 21 -26.17 -16.81 0.00
C SER A 21 -25.00 -17.25 -0.87
N SER A 22 -23.82 -17.55 -0.29
CA SER A 22 -22.60 -17.86 -1.05
C SER A 22 -22.56 -19.30 -1.64
N ALA A 23 -23.49 -20.18 -1.28
CA ALA A 23 -23.55 -21.56 -1.79
C ALA A 23 -23.93 -21.67 -3.29
N GLN A 24 -24.27 -20.58 -3.97
CA GLN A 24 -24.73 -20.64 -5.37
C GLN A 24 -23.74 -20.14 -6.42
N LEU A 25 -22.60 -19.53 -6.04
CA LEU A 25 -21.66 -18.99 -7.02
C LEU A 25 -20.50 -19.94 -7.38
N GLY A 26 -20.35 -21.05 -6.66
CA GLY A 26 -19.39 -22.14 -7.03
C GLY A 26 -17.91 -21.73 -7.02
N PHE A 27 -17.53 -20.62 -6.39
CA PHE A 27 -16.12 -20.21 -6.22
C PHE A 27 -15.67 -20.49 -4.79
N SER A 28 -14.42 -20.92 -4.63
CA SER A 28 -13.85 -21.00 -3.29
C SER A 28 -13.30 -19.66 -2.82
N HIS A 29 -13.30 -19.49 -1.51
CA HIS A 29 -12.91 -18.25 -0.87
C HIS A 29 -11.74 -18.48 0.08
N GLU A 30 -10.80 -17.52 0.07
CA GLU A 30 -9.65 -17.53 0.98
C GLU A 30 -9.59 -16.20 1.70
N ILE A 31 -9.18 -16.20 2.95
CA ILE A 31 -8.93 -14.99 3.74
C ILE A 31 -7.51 -15.00 4.26
N GLY A 32 -6.89 -13.84 4.32
CA GLY A 32 -5.53 -13.74 4.82
C GLY A 32 -5.25 -12.40 5.48
N ALA A 33 -4.10 -12.35 6.12
CA ALA A 33 -3.56 -11.11 6.67
C ALA A 33 -2.07 -11.04 6.40
N PHE A 34 -1.53 -9.82 6.33
CA PHE A 34 -0.11 -9.61 6.14
C PHE A 34 0.42 -8.44 6.96
N VAL A 35 1.73 -8.46 7.16
CA VAL A 35 2.55 -7.37 7.67
C VAL A 35 3.69 -7.14 6.70
N GLY A 36 4.10 -5.89 6.54
CA GLY A 36 5.18 -5.55 5.62
C GLY A 36 6.01 -4.38 6.07
N ALA A 37 7.20 -4.26 5.47
CA ALA A 37 8.00 -3.06 5.49
C ALA A 37 7.68 -2.24 4.24
N VAL A 38 7.62 -0.91 4.40
CA VAL A 38 7.32 0.05 3.31
C VAL A 38 8.52 0.96 3.15
N ALA A 39 9.08 1.03 1.94
CA ALA A 39 10.05 2.05 1.57
C ALA A 39 9.33 3.11 0.73
N PHE A 40 9.22 4.32 1.29
CA PHE A 40 8.50 5.41 0.65
C PHE A 40 9.47 6.24 -0.19
N GLN A 41 9.12 6.49 -1.43
CA GLN A 41 9.83 7.36 -2.35
C GLN A 41 9.01 8.63 -2.55
N SER A 42 9.38 9.66 -1.81
CA SER A 42 8.63 10.88 -1.60
C SER A 42 9.49 12.13 -1.87
N ASP A 43 8.89 13.29 -1.79
CA ASP A 43 9.53 14.59 -1.92
C ASP A 43 10.54 14.92 -0.80
N PHE A 44 10.60 14.11 0.26
CA PHE A 44 11.65 14.17 1.28
C PHE A 44 13.02 13.70 0.79
N GLY A 45 13.07 12.96 -0.33
CA GLY A 45 14.31 12.51 -0.96
C GLY A 45 14.45 13.01 -2.40
N VAL A 46 15.61 12.82 -2.99
CA VAL A 46 15.84 13.07 -4.41
C VAL A 46 15.51 11.82 -5.21
N ARG A 47 14.69 11.94 -6.24
CA ARG A 47 14.28 10.82 -7.09
C ARG A 47 15.49 10.07 -7.63
N ASN A 48 15.46 8.74 -7.56
CA ASN A 48 16.52 7.83 -7.99
C ASN A 48 17.83 7.95 -7.20
N ASP A 49 17.84 8.65 -6.08
CA ASP A 49 19.00 8.72 -5.19
C ASP A 49 18.69 7.88 -3.95
N PHE A 50 19.28 6.69 -3.88
CA PHE A 50 19.06 5.74 -2.78
C PHE A 50 19.51 6.30 -1.42
N GLU A 51 20.60 7.07 -1.39
CA GLU A 51 21.14 7.64 -0.16
C GLU A 51 20.14 8.60 0.51
N THR A 52 19.40 9.39 -0.27
CA THR A 52 18.44 10.36 0.24
C THR A 52 17.08 9.75 0.60
N ASN A 53 16.77 8.52 0.14
CA ASN A 53 15.47 7.88 0.33
C ASN A 53 15.50 6.66 1.26
N SER A 54 16.66 6.06 1.51
CA SER A 54 16.77 4.75 2.20
C SER A 54 16.30 4.76 3.65
N GLY A 55 16.24 5.93 4.31
CA GLY A 55 15.77 6.10 5.68
C GLY A 55 14.25 6.15 5.81
N ASN A 56 13.51 6.51 4.74
CA ASN A 56 12.06 6.67 4.74
C ASN A 56 11.37 5.30 4.67
N THR A 57 11.43 4.57 5.78
CA THR A 57 10.93 3.21 5.90
C THR A 57 9.88 3.12 6.99
N GLY A 58 8.72 2.59 6.65
CA GLY A 58 7.56 2.42 7.51
C GLY A 58 7.10 0.98 7.62
N ILE A 59 5.92 0.83 8.16
CA ILE A 59 5.25 -0.46 8.34
C ILE A 59 3.91 -0.49 7.62
N ALA A 60 3.48 -1.68 7.21
CA ALA A 60 2.18 -1.93 6.63
C ALA A 60 1.50 -3.14 7.27
N LEU A 61 0.18 -3.09 7.31
CA LEU A 61 -0.70 -4.17 7.74
C LEU A 61 -1.86 -4.27 6.76
N GLY A 62 -2.37 -5.47 6.51
CA GLY A 62 -3.54 -5.61 5.67
C GLY A 62 -4.28 -6.94 5.84
N ILE A 63 -5.53 -6.91 5.41
CA ILE A 63 -6.40 -8.07 5.31
C ILE A 63 -6.75 -8.25 3.84
N VAL A 64 -6.72 -9.50 3.39
CA VAL A 64 -6.99 -9.87 2.01
C VAL A 64 -8.07 -10.93 1.95
N HIS A 65 -8.89 -10.84 0.94
CA HIS A 65 -9.88 -11.84 0.60
C HIS A 65 -9.69 -12.23 -0.85
N TYR A 66 -9.69 -13.52 -1.13
CA TYR A 66 -9.53 -14.06 -2.49
C TYR A 66 -10.79 -14.77 -2.95
N ILE A 67 -11.12 -14.57 -4.21
CA ILE A 67 -12.03 -15.40 -4.97
C ILE A 67 -11.19 -16.27 -5.90
N ASN A 68 -11.27 -17.58 -5.70
CA ASN A 68 -10.55 -18.56 -6.49
C ASN A 68 -11.49 -19.13 -7.55
N PHE A 69 -11.19 -18.89 -8.83
CA PHE A 69 -12.00 -19.34 -9.95
C PHE A 69 -11.74 -20.81 -10.33
N ALA A 70 -10.64 -21.42 -9.85
CA ALA A 70 -10.26 -22.79 -10.16
C ALA A 70 -11.20 -23.81 -9.54
N TYR A 71 -11.80 -23.47 -8.39
CA TYR A 71 -12.70 -24.38 -7.70
C TYR A 71 -14.16 -24.07 -8.05
N ARG A 72 -14.87 -25.06 -8.58
CA ARG A 72 -16.33 -25.01 -8.76
C ARG A 72 -16.94 -26.19 -8.01
N ALA A 73 -17.87 -25.91 -7.14
CA ALA A 73 -18.69 -26.90 -6.46
C ALA A 73 -19.71 -27.60 -7.38
N ASP A 74 -19.65 -27.38 -8.69
CA ASP A 74 -20.52 -27.98 -9.66
C ASP A 74 -20.14 -29.45 -9.88
N CYS A 75 -20.97 -30.36 -9.34
CA CYS A 75 -20.95 -31.79 -9.69
C CYS A 75 -21.37 -32.03 -11.15
N ASN A 76 -21.39 -31.03 -12.00
CA ASN A 76 -21.77 -31.13 -13.40
C ASN A 76 -20.54 -31.46 -14.24
N CYS A 77 -20.51 -32.66 -14.80
CA CYS A 77 -19.43 -33.17 -15.67
C CYS A 77 -19.19 -32.34 -16.95
N TYR A 78 -19.93 -31.24 -17.16
CA TYR A 78 -19.83 -30.37 -18.33
C TYR A 78 -19.08 -29.05 -18.06
N SER A 79 -18.54 -28.80 -16.85
CA SER A 79 -17.73 -27.61 -16.62
C SER A 79 -16.38 -27.74 -17.30
N THR A 80 -16.18 -27.06 -18.40
CA THR A 80 -14.88 -26.98 -19.09
C THR A 80 -13.93 -26.16 -18.23
N ASP A 81 -12.83 -26.79 -17.79
CA ASP A 81 -11.72 -26.06 -17.14
C ASP A 81 -11.12 -25.09 -18.15
N THR A 82 -11.20 -23.81 -17.84
CA THR A 82 -10.56 -22.78 -18.67
C THR A 82 -9.19 -22.43 -18.10
N TYR A 83 -8.26 -22.05 -18.96
CA TYR A 83 -6.96 -21.53 -18.54
C TYR A 83 -7.11 -20.41 -17.51
N PHE A 84 -8.06 -19.48 -17.73
CA PHE A 84 -8.31 -18.37 -16.81
C PHE A 84 -8.67 -18.87 -15.39
N ASN A 85 -9.57 -19.82 -15.27
CA ASN A 85 -10.00 -20.31 -13.96
C ASN A 85 -8.86 -20.97 -13.17
N ASP A 86 -7.91 -21.60 -13.85
CA ASP A 86 -6.81 -22.32 -13.20
C ASP A 86 -5.56 -21.46 -12.97
N HIS A 87 -5.54 -20.23 -13.51
CA HIS A 87 -4.36 -19.37 -13.43
C HIS A 87 -4.63 -17.99 -12.82
N PHE A 88 -5.88 -17.65 -12.52
CA PHE A 88 -6.19 -16.34 -11.98
C PHE A 88 -7.00 -16.43 -10.68
N LYS A 89 -6.72 -15.48 -9.77
CA LYS A 89 -7.51 -15.20 -8.58
C LYS A 89 -7.80 -13.71 -8.51
N LEU A 90 -8.98 -13.37 -7.97
CA LEU A 90 -9.30 -11.98 -7.63
C LEU A 90 -9.02 -11.76 -6.15
N ARG A 91 -8.15 -10.81 -5.84
CA ARG A 91 -7.81 -10.37 -4.49
C ARG A 91 -8.53 -9.06 -4.19
N SER A 92 -9.29 -9.00 -3.11
CA SER A 92 -9.78 -7.78 -2.49
C SER A 92 -8.97 -7.50 -1.24
N GLU A 93 -8.67 -6.23 -0.99
CA GLU A 93 -7.75 -5.84 0.07
C GLU A 93 -8.23 -4.60 0.81
N ILE A 94 -7.99 -4.60 2.12
CA ILE A 94 -7.97 -3.40 2.96
C ILE A 94 -6.62 -3.40 3.65
N SER A 95 -5.86 -2.33 3.47
CA SER A 95 -4.54 -2.19 4.09
C SER A 95 -4.32 -0.79 4.67
N TRP A 96 -3.36 -0.71 5.56
CA TRP A 96 -2.90 0.50 6.21
C TRP A 96 -1.38 0.51 6.21
N ASN A 97 -0.81 1.68 5.97
CA ASN A 97 0.62 1.89 6.10
C ASN A 97 0.92 3.23 6.75
N LYS A 98 2.06 3.27 7.43
CA LYS A 98 2.56 4.45 8.11
C LYS A 98 4.06 4.53 7.99
N THR A 99 4.56 5.65 7.47
CA THR A 99 5.97 5.88 7.22
C THR A 99 6.40 7.23 7.79
N PRO A 100 7.32 7.28 8.76
CA PRO A 100 7.98 8.51 9.13
C PRO A 100 8.91 8.97 8.01
N LEU A 101 8.98 10.28 7.79
CA LEU A 101 9.69 10.89 6.69
C LEU A 101 10.68 11.93 7.21
N GLU A 102 11.93 11.82 6.77
CA GLU A 102 13.02 12.73 7.09
C GLU A 102 13.89 12.94 5.84
N HIS A 103 14.64 14.02 5.82
CA HIS A 103 15.65 14.23 4.78
C HIS A 103 16.94 13.53 5.16
N PHE A 104 17.53 12.79 4.21
CA PHE A 104 18.77 12.02 4.37
C PHE A 104 19.84 12.43 3.36
N GLY A 105 21.06 11.93 3.59
CA GLY A 105 22.18 12.03 2.66
C GLY A 105 22.88 13.38 2.66
N LYS A 106 23.57 13.69 1.57
CA LYS A 106 24.50 14.81 1.43
C LYS A 106 23.93 16.21 1.72
N TRP A 107 22.61 16.38 1.67
CA TRP A 107 21.99 17.69 1.86
C TRP A 107 21.81 18.05 3.33
N VAL A 108 21.76 17.04 4.20
CA VAL A 108 21.60 17.17 5.67
C VAL A 108 22.83 16.73 6.44
N ASP A 109 23.97 16.51 5.75
CA ASP A 109 25.22 16.13 6.36
C ASP A 109 25.67 17.18 7.39
N ASP A 110 26.20 16.74 8.54
CA ASP A 110 26.64 17.61 9.66
C ASP A 110 27.73 18.61 9.25
N ALA A 111 28.51 18.30 8.21
CA ALA A 111 29.49 19.22 7.68
C ALA A 111 28.88 20.43 6.94
N ARG A 112 27.58 20.41 6.63
CA ARG A 112 26.87 21.52 6.01
C ARG A 112 26.35 22.49 7.06
N THR A 113 26.85 23.72 7.00
CA THR A 113 26.50 24.81 7.93
C THR A 113 25.61 25.90 7.31
N SER A 114 24.96 25.59 6.19
CA SER A 114 24.05 26.54 5.55
C SER A 114 22.69 26.55 6.23
N VAL A 115 22.03 27.71 6.24
CA VAL A 115 20.67 27.89 6.74
C VAL A 115 19.68 26.88 6.09
N ASP A 116 19.85 26.61 4.81
CA ASP A 116 19.01 25.66 4.07
C ASP A 116 19.22 24.21 4.55
N ALA A 117 20.43 23.82 4.94
CA ALA A 117 20.67 22.50 5.55
C ALA A 117 20.04 22.40 6.94
N ASP A 118 20.05 23.49 7.73
CA ASP A 118 19.38 23.52 9.03
C ASP A 118 17.86 23.39 8.88
N LYS A 119 17.27 24.05 7.88
CA LYS A 119 15.85 23.94 7.56
C LYS A 119 15.46 22.50 7.16
N LEU A 120 16.24 21.82 6.33
CA LEU A 120 16.00 20.43 5.95
C LEU A 120 16.11 19.49 7.15
N ARG A 121 17.11 19.68 8.04
CA ARG A 121 17.24 18.87 9.26
C ARG A 121 16.09 19.08 10.25
N ALA A 122 15.53 20.28 10.28
CA ALA A 122 14.42 20.64 11.14
C ALA A 122 13.04 20.19 10.59
N HIS A 123 12.97 19.81 9.32
CA HIS A 123 11.74 19.39 8.65
C HIS A 123 11.59 17.87 8.71
N SER A 124 10.45 17.41 9.18
CA SER A 124 10.05 16.01 9.23
C SER A 124 8.58 15.86 8.84
N GLY A 125 8.21 14.66 8.46
CA GLY A 125 6.84 14.35 8.08
C GLY A 125 6.46 12.92 8.45
N GLU A 126 5.21 12.59 8.19
CA GLU A 126 4.68 11.26 8.34
C GLU A 126 3.58 11.05 7.29
N ALA A 127 3.69 9.98 6.51
CA ALA A 127 2.63 9.55 5.61
C ALA A 127 1.84 8.41 6.25
N GLU A 128 0.54 8.62 6.47
CA GLU A 128 -0.39 7.60 6.97
C GLU A 128 -1.49 7.37 5.95
N ASN A 129 -1.61 6.14 5.43
CA ASN A 129 -2.52 5.81 4.35
C ASN A 129 -3.39 4.60 4.69
N TRP A 130 -4.66 4.68 4.31
CA TRP A 130 -5.62 3.59 4.27
C TRP A 130 -5.99 3.29 2.83
N ASP A 131 -5.83 2.04 2.45
CA ASP A 131 -6.07 1.55 1.10
C ASP A 131 -7.23 0.56 1.09
N ILE A 132 -8.12 0.69 0.10
CA ILE A 132 -9.10 -0.33 -0.24
C ILE A 132 -9.09 -0.57 -1.74
N GLY A 133 -8.95 -1.82 -2.17
CA GLY A 133 -8.82 -2.08 -3.60
C GLY A 133 -8.93 -3.53 -4.00
N MET A 134 -8.70 -3.75 -5.29
CA MET A 134 -8.76 -5.07 -5.91
C MET A 134 -7.56 -5.27 -6.82
N GLN A 135 -7.07 -6.49 -6.85
CA GLN A 135 -5.95 -6.93 -7.69
C GLN A 135 -6.30 -8.25 -8.38
N LEU A 136 -5.91 -8.40 -9.62
CA LEU A 136 -5.95 -9.67 -10.32
C LEU A 136 -4.58 -10.34 -10.20
N GLU A 137 -4.53 -11.50 -9.55
CA GLU A 137 -3.32 -12.32 -9.42
C GLU A 137 -3.27 -13.37 -10.53
N TYR A 138 -2.14 -13.45 -11.20
CA TYR A 138 -1.82 -14.46 -12.20
C TYR A 138 -0.81 -15.46 -11.67
N PHE A 139 -1.12 -16.73 -11.78
CA PHE A 139 -0.25 -17.86 -11.43
C PHE A 139 0.22 -18.57 -12.70
N PRO A 140 1.53 -18.58 -13.00
CA PRO A 140 2.04 -19.31 -14.19
C PRO A 140 1.87 -20.84 -14.09
N ARG A 141 1.59 -21.35 -12.90
CA ARG A 141 1.33 -22.78 -12.64
C ARG A 141 -0.12 -22.98 -12.23
N SER A 142 -0.66 -24.18 -12.49
CA SER A 142 -2.02 -24.56 -12.13
C SER A 142 -2.30 -24.35 -10.64
N ILE A 143 -3.31 -23.56 -10.32
CA ILE A 143 -3.79 -23.34 -8.94
C ILE A 143 -4.34 -24.63 -8.34
N ARG A 144 -5.01 -25.47 -9.14
CA ARG A 144 -5.54 -26.76 -8.71
C ARG A 144 -4.42 -27.72 -8.32
N ALA A 145 -3.37 -27.81 -9.14
CA ALA A 145 -2.21 -28.63 -8.83
C ALA A 145 -1.52 -28.18 -7.55
N PHE A 146 -1.43 -26.86 -7.33
CA PHE A 146 -0.92 -26.29 -6.08
C PHE A 146 -1.81 -26.65 -4.89
N SER A 147 -3.11 -26.45 -4.99
CA SER A 147 -4.07 -26.79 -3.94
C SER A 147 -4.07 -28.28 -3.62
N ALA A 148 -3.88 -29.14 -4.62
CA ALA A 148 -3.73 -30.59 -4.46
C ALA A 148 -2.36 -31.03 -3.90
N GLY A 149 -1.41 -30.11 -3.66
CA GLY A 149 -0.10 -30.41 -3.11
C GLY A 149 0.91 -30.98 -4.11
N ALA A 150 0.68 -30.83 -5.41
CA ALA A 150 1.62 -31.28 -6.44
C ALA A 150 2.96 -30.55 -6.39
N TYR A 151 2.98 -29.34 -5.82
CA TYR A 151 4.18 -28.54 -5.54
C TYR A 151 3.94 -27.59 -4.37
N SER A 152 5.03 -27.18 -3.69
CA SER A 152 4.95 -26.37 -2.45
C SER A 152 5.01 -24.88 -2.69
N PHE A 153 5.51 -24.42 -3.85
CA PHE A 153 5.68 -23.01 -4.17
C PHE A 153 4.89 -22.62 -5.41
N ALA A 154 4.05 -21.60 -5.27
CA ALA A 154 3.25 -21.02 -6.35
C ALA A 154 3.67 -19.56 -6.57
N PRO A 155 4.57 -19.26 -7.52
CA PRO A 155 4.88 -17.88 -7.87
C PRO A 155 3.65 -17.22 -8.49
N PHE A 156 3.51 -15.90 -8.27
CA PHE A 156 2.45 -15.10 -8.85
C PHE A 156 2.93 -13.69 -9.22
N ALA A 157 2.17 -13.07 -10.11
CA ALA A 157 2.23 -11.64 -10.38
C ALA A 157 0.83 -11.05 -10.25
N ALA A 158 0.70 -9.84 -9.78
CA ALA A 158 -0.58 -9.19 -9.62
C ALA A 158 -0.55 -7.74 -10.11
N VAL A 159 -1.71 -7.26 -10.56
CA VAL A 159 -1.95 -5.88 -10.92
C VAL A 159 -3.34 -5.45 -10.47
N GLY A 160 -3.45 -4.21 -10.01
CA GLY A 160 -4.74 -3.70 -9.54
C GLY A 160 -4.75 -2.21 -9.30
N ALA A 161 -5.84 -1.77 -8.69
CA ALA A 161 -6.03 -0.38 -8.30
C ALA A 161 -6.63 -0.30 -6.89
N HIS A 162 -6.18 0.70 -6.13
CA HIS A 162 -6.66 0.98 -4.80
C HIS A 162 -7.20 2.41 -4.73
N PHE A 163 -8.26 2.60 -4.00
CA PHE A 163 -8.68 3.88 -3.48
C PHE A 163 -7.94 4.11 -2.16
N VAL A 164 -7.30 5.26 -2.04
CA VAL A 164 -6.41 5.61 -0.94
C VAL A 164 -6.96 6.82 -0.22
N SER A 165 -7.11 6.73 1.10
CA SER A 165 -7.34 7.86 1.99
C SER A 165 -6.03 8.13 2.72
N PHE A 166 -5.47 9.32 2.55
CA PHE A 166 -4.20 9.70 3.13
C PHE A 166 -4.36 10.83 4.15
N ASN A 167 -3.47 10.83 5.14
CA ASN A 167 -3.42 11.81 6.21
C ASN A 167 -1.95 12.13 6.51
N PRO A 168 -1.34 13.09 5.79
CA PRO A 168 0.03 13.49 6.02
C PRO A 168 0.14 14.30 7.31
N ASN A 169 1.24 14.14 8.02
CA ASN A 169 1.66 15.07 9.06
C ASN A 169 2.96 15.73 8.63
N VAL A 170 3.05 17.04 8.79
CA VAL A 170 4.24 17.82 8.47
C VAL A 170 4.63 18.66 9.66
N GLU A 171 5.90 18.61 10.05
CA GLU A 171 6.43 19.33 11.19
C GLU A 171 7.74 20.02 10.82
N THR A 172 7.99 21.17 11.43
CA THR A 172 9.29 21.83 11.39
C THR A 172 9.62 22.42 12.76
N THR A 173 10.86 22.26 13.17
CA THR A 173 11.39 22.88 14.39
C THR A 173 12.18 24.14 14.09
N TYR A 174 12.28 24.55 12.81
CA TYR A 174 12.98 25.77 12.41
C TYR A 174 12.11 27.02 12.64
N GLY A 175 12.74 28.11 13.00
CA GLY A 175 12.10 29.42 13.16
C GLY A 175 11.01 29.43 14.24
N ASP A 176 9.79 29.75 13.84
CA ASP A 176 8.61 29.79 14.73
C ASP A 176 7.84 28.46 14.74
N GLY A 177 8.32 27.45 14.01
CA GLY A 177 7.68 26.13 13.90
C GLY A 177 6.35 26.11 13.13
N ASN A 178 5.97 27.23 12.51
CA ASN A 178 4.71 27.33 11.78
C ASN A 178 4.85 26.76 10.36
N ILE A 179 4.08 25.73 10.05
CA ILE A 179 4.08 25.08 8.72
C ILE A 179 3.50 25.98 7.61
N LEU A 180 2.75 27.02 7.96
CA LEU A 180 2.22 28.00 6.99
C LEU A 180 3.24 29.12 6.66
N ASN A 181 4.39 29.14 7.33
CA ASN A 181 5.43 30.10 7.10
C ASN A 181 6.52 29.50 6.19
N ASN A 182 6.48 29.83 4.90
CA ASN A 182 7.44 29.34 3.91
C ASN A 182 8.91 29.59 4.27
N ASN A 183 9.19 30.62 5.08
CA ASN A 183 10.55 30.90 5.53
C ASN A 183 11.14 29.82 6.46
N ASN A 184 10.31 28.94 7.01
CA ASN A 184 10.75 27.83 7.85
C ASN A 184 11.23 26.62 7.02
N PHE A 185 10.99 26.62 5.72
CA PHE A 185 11.32 25.51 4.82
C PHE A 185 12.48 25.85 3.89
N TYR A 186 12.94 24.86 3.18
CA TYR A 186 14.05 24.95 2.24
C TYR A 186 13.81 26.04 1.18
N THR A 187 14.64 27.06 1.16
CA THR A 187 14.44 28.26 0.35
C THR A 187 14.23 28.02 -1.15
N PRO A 188 14.91 27.03 -1.80
CA PRO A 188 14.65 26.74 -3.20
C PRO A 188 13.23 26.25 -3.51
N TRP A 189 12.49 25.64 -2.56
CA TRP A 189 11.10 25.25 -2.78
C TRP A 189 10.18 26.46 -2.97
N ASP A 190 10.35 27.47 -2.11
CA ASP A 190 9.59 28.73 -2.19
C ASP A 190 9.87 29.47 -3.52
N ASN A 191 11.13 29.48 -3.94
CA ASN A 191 11.55 30.16 -5.17
C ASN A 191 10.94 29.58 -6.46
N VAL A 192 10.62 28.28 -6.48
CA VAL A 192 10.05 27.61 -7.68
C VAL A 192 8.53 27.43 -7.57
N SER A 193 7.95 27.64 -6.40
CA SER A 193 6.51 27.44 -6.20
C SER A 193 5.65 28.63 -6.64
N GLU A 194 6.25 29.79 -6.91
CA GLU A 194 5.58 31.01 -7.41
C GLU A 194 4.34 31.41 -6.58
N GLY A 195 4.37 31.12 -5.26
CA GLY A 195 3.27 31.42 -4.33
C GLY A 195 2.24 30.29 -4.15
N ASP A 196 2.36 29.20 -4.87
CA ASP A 196 1.56 27.98 -4.60
C ASP A 196 2.03 27.31 -3.31
N PRO A 197 1.13 26.76 -2.47
CA PRO A 197 1.53 26.00 -1.30
C PRO A 197 2.27 24.73 -1.72
N PHE A 198 3.45 24.51 -1.18
CA PHE A 198 4.25 23.31 -1.40
C PHE A 198 4.29 22.36 -0.18
N VAL A 199 3.69 22.78 0.93
CA VAL A 199 3.50 22.00 2.15
C VAL A 199 2.02 21.98 2.49
N SER A 200 1.48 20.81 2.80
CA SER A 200 0.09 20.63 3.23
C SER A 200 -0.01 19.48 4.23
N ALA A 201 -0.68 19.71 5.35
CA ALA A 201 -1.08 18.67 6.30
C ALA A 201 -2.56 18.32 6.15
N GLU A 202 -3.18 18.62 5.01
CA GLU A 202 -4.59 18.33 4.76
C GLU A 202 -4.78 16.86 4.35
N SER A 203 -5.71 16.19 5.02
CA SER A 203 -6.12 14.84 4.65
C SER A 203 -6.86 14.85 3.31
N GLY A 204 -6.61 13.84 2.50
CA GLY A 204 -7.23 13.72 1.20
C GLY A 204 -7.53 12.29 0.78
N SER A 205 -7.93 12.14 -0.47
CA SER A 205 -8.11 10.82 -1.06
C SER A 205 -7.74 10.83 -2.54
N THR A 206 -7.16 9.74 -2.99
CA THR A 206 -6.72 9.55 -4.37
C THR A 206 -6.88 8.10 -4.80
N TRP A 207 -6.52 7.81 -6.04
CA TRP A 207 -6.34 6.46 -6.53
C TRP A 207 -4.86 6.12 -6.61
N SER A 208 -4.56 4.82 -6.56
CA SER A 208 -3.24 4.29 -6.87
C SER A 208 -3.33 3.08 -7.77
N VAL A 209 -2.29 2.85 -8.55
CA VAL A 209 -2.07 1.57 -9.23
C VAL A 209 -1.07 0.74 -8.45
N VAL A 210 -1.31 -0.56 -8.44
CA VAL A 210 -0.51 -1.52 -7.70
C VAL A 210 -0.05 -2.60 -8.65
N ALA A 211 1.23 -2.95 -8.58
CA ALA A 211 1.81 -4.10 -9.26
C ALA A 211 2.64 -4.90 -8.26
N SER A 212 2.52 -6.21 -8.26
CA SER A 212 3.29 -7.04 -7.35
C SER A 212 3.76 -8.36 -7.99
N VAL A 213 4.82 -8.90 -7.41
CA VAL A 213 5.31 -10.24 -7.66
C VAL A 213 5.56 -10.94 -6.34
N GLY A 214 5.30 -12.22 -6.28
CA GLY A 214 5.47 -12.96 -5.05
C GLY A 214 5.41 -14.46 -5.23
N THR A 215 5.38 -15.15 -4.12
CA THR A 215 5.19 -16.61 -4.10
C THR A 215 4.37 -17.00 -2.88
N ARG A 216 3.52 -17.99 -3.06
CA ARG A 216 2.83 -18.70 -1.98
C ARG A 216 3.58 -19.98 -1.66
N TYR A 217 3.66 -20.30 -0.39
CA TYR A 217 4.20 -21.56 0.11
C TYR A 217 3.09 -22.36 0.80
N LYS A 218 2.85 -23.57 0.34
CA LYS A 218 1.84 -24.48 0.90
C LYS A 218 2.26 -24.91 2.29
N LEU A 219 1.61 -24.40 3.33
CA LEU A 219 1.92 -24.73 4.71
C LEU A 219 1.15 -25.95 5.19
N THR A 220 -0.16 -25.97 4.93
CA THR A 220 -1.06 -27.10 5.21
C THR A 220 -2.03 -27.29 4.04
N ILE A 221 -2.94 -28.27 4.14
CA ILE A 221 -3.99 -28.47 3.13
C ILE A 221 -4.89 -27.22 3.01
N LEU A 222 -5.10 -26.50 4.12
CA LEU A 222 -6.03 -25.38 4.22
C LEU A 222 -5.33 -24.03 4.38
N SER A 223 -4.00 -23.95 4.25
CA SER A 223 -3.32 -22.68 4.48
C SER A 223 -2.00 -22.53 3.75
N ASP A 224 -1.71 -21.30 3.37
CA ASP A 224 -0.48 -20.88 2.71
C ASP A 224 0.20 -19.75 3.49
N LEU A 225 1.52 -19.68 3.40
CA LEU A 225 2.28 -18.46 3.62
C LEU A 225 2.50 -17.76 2.29
N PHE A 226 2.63 -16.43 2.29
CA PHE A 226 3.07 -15.72 1.09
C PHE A 226 4.11 -14.65 1.41
N VAL A 227 4.95 -14.40 0.42
CA VAL A 227 5.88 -13.27 0.38
C VAL A 227 5.61 -12.52 -0.91
N GLU A 228 5.51 -11.20 -0.81
CA GLU A 228 5.17 -10.32 -1.93
C GLU A 228 6.08 -9.10 -1.92
N LEU A 229 6.63 -8.76 -3.06
CA LEU A 229 7.21 -7.45 -3.34
C LEU A 229 6.19 -6.67 -4.15
N ARG A 230 5.72 -5.53 -3.62
CA ARG A 230 4.69 -4.68 -4.21
C ARG A 230 5.25 -3.31 -4.50
N TRP A 231 4.96 -2.81 -5.67
CA TRP A 231 5.10 -1.42 -6.07
C TRP A 231 3.72 -0.77 -6.14
N GLN A 232 3.58 0.43 -5.55
CA GLN A 232 2.36 1.22 -5.54
C GLN A 232 2.68 2.65 -5.93
N TYR A 233 1.98 3.18 -6.92
CA TYR A 233 2.11 4.54 -7.43
C TYR A 233 0.81 5.30 -7.20
N TYR A 234 0.91 6.46 -6.54
CA TYR A 234 -0.22 7.33 -6.22
C TYR A 234 -0.45 8.35 -7.33
N PHE A 235 -1.72 8.78 -7.50
CA PHE A 235 -2.08 9.84 -8.46
C PHE A 235 -2.20 11.21 -7.79
N ASP A 236 -1.68 11.36 -6.60
CA ASP A 236 -1.56 12.59 -5.84
C ASP A 236 -0.13 12.74 -5.34
N ASP A 237 0.33 13.99 -5.21
CA ASP A 237 1.69 14.35 -4.83
C ASP A 237 1.77 14.91 -3.39
N PHE A 238 0.64 14.95 -2.67
CA PHE A 238 0.57 15.38 -1.27
C PHE A 238 0.40 14.21 -0.29
N ILE A 239 0.72 12.98 -0.72
CA ILE A 239 0.62 11.80 0.16
C ILE A 239 1.59 11.91 1.34
N ASP A 240 2.73 12.54 1.14
CA ASP A 240 3.77 12.81 2.14
C ASP A 240 3.65 14.22 2.77
N GLY A 241 2.72 15.05 2.27
CA GLY A 241 2.51 16.43 2.71
C GLY A 241 3.45 17.46 2.08
N LEU A 242 4.30 17.07 1.12
CA LEU A 242 5.25 17.92 0.43
C LEU A 242 5.11 17.79 -1.09
N ASN A 243 4.91 18.90 -1.78
CA ASN A 243 4.85 18.95 -3.27
C ASN A 243 5.68 20.11 -3.77
N HIS A 244 6.99 19.96 -3.78
CA HIS A 244 7.88 20.99 -4.30
C HIS A 244 8.14 20.82 -5.80
N LYS A 245 8.24 21.93 -6.53
CA LYS A 245 8.38 21.95 -8.01
C LYS A 245 9.83 21.96 -8.51
N LEU A 246 10.79 21.50 -7.71
CA LEU A 246 12.16 21.36 -8.18
C LEU A 246 12.26 20.27 -9.25
N SER A 247 13.13 20.47 -10.23
CA SER A 247 13.31 19.53 -11.34
C SER A 247 13.78 18.13 -10.91
N SER A 248 14.31 17.99 -9.71
CA SER A 248 14.74 16.72 -9.12
C SER A 248 13.58 15.85 -8.66
N ASN A 249 12.38 16.43 -8.47
CA ASN A 249 11.24 15.72 -7.92
C ASN A 249 9.91 16.15 -8.59
N LYS A 250 9.73 15.76 -9.85
CA LYS A 250 8.56 16.13 -10.67
C LYS A 250 7.60 14.96 -10.90
N ALA A 251 7.40 14.07 -9.97
CA ALA A 251 6.45 13.00 -10.16
C ALA A 251 5.86 12.60 -8.83
N ASN A 252 4.62 12.16 -8.92
CA ASN A 252 3.85 11.70 -7.79
C ASN A 252 4.58 10.64 -6.97
N ASP A 253 4.26 10.58 -5.71
CA ASP A 253 4.77 9.64 -4.74
C ASP A 253 4.54 8.18 -5.12
N TRP A 254 5.45 7.32 -4.70
CA TRP A 254 5.30 5.89 -4.82
C TRP A 254 6.00 5.16 -3.68
N ASN A 255 5.60 3.95 -3.41
CA ASN A 255 6.24 3.12 -2.40
C ASN A 255 6.50 1.69 -2.88
N LEU A 256 7.43 1.06 -2.19
CA LEU A 256 7.77 -0.35 -2.34
C LEU A 256 7.51 -1.07 -1.02
N TRP A 257 6.72 -2.16 -1.07
CA TRP A 257 6.37 -2.96 0.09
C TRP A 257 7.01 -4.34 -0.01
N LEU A 258 7.52 -4.82 1.09
CA LEU A 258 7.89 -6.22 1.26
C LEU A 258 6.94 -6.84 2.28
N ASN A 259 5.98 -7.61 1.81
CA ASN A 259 4.90 -8.18 2.60
C ASN A 259 5.14 -9.65 2.91
N PHE A 260 4.81 -10.05 4.13
CA PHE A 260 4.75 -11.43 4.60
C PHE A 260 3.36 -11.69 5.15
N GLY A 261 2.70 -12.76 4.70
CA GLY A 261 1.33 -13.01 5.12
C GLY A 261 0.99 -14.48 5.22
N TYR A 262 -0.18 -14.70 5.82
CA TYR A 262 -0.80 -15.99 5.99
C TYR A 262 -2.20 -15.98 5.36
N ILE A 263 -2.53 -17.03 4.64
CA ILE A 263 -3.81 -17.21 3.96
C ILE A 263 -4.45 -18.51 4.48
N TYR A 264 -5.74 -18.46 4.79
CA TYR A 264 -6.56 -19.58 5.18
C TYR A 264 -7.69 -19.80 4.16
N TYR A 265 -7.94 -21.06 3.80
CA TYR A 265 -9.00 -21.46 2.88
C TYR A 265 -10.28 -21.67 3.67
N LEU A 266 -11.37 -21.04 3.23
CA LEU A 266 -12.66 -21.08 3.92
C LEU A 266 -13.51 -22.28 3.53
N ASP A 267 -13.20 -22.95 2.39
CA ASP A 267 -13.95 -24.05 1.79
C ASP A 267 -13.08 -25.33 1.71
#